data_1ac42b3fa51c93e57bd7447e4401544c
#
_entry.id   1ac42b3fa51c93e57bd7447e4401544c
#
_cell.length_a   1.000
_cell.length_b   1.000
_cell.length_c   1.000
_cell.angle_alpha   90.00
_cell.angle_beta   90.00
_cell.angle_gamma   90.00
#
_symmetry.space_group_name_H-M   'P 1'
#
loop_
_entity.id
_entity.type
_entity.pdbx_description
1 polymer ?
#
loop_
_entity_poly.entity_id
_entity_poly.type
_entity_poly.pdbx_seq_one_letter_code
_entity_poly.pdbx_strand_id
1 'polypeptide(L)'
;DEIAFQLSEKPVHCINQEYPNKTAHVINNEIDVKLTPKELHPSFYGCFDWHSSVHGHWMLVKLLKDKPFIKNKEEIIRILEGSFQVEKIKTEAEYFNKYQVAKGFERTYGWAWLLQLDAELASWENPQAKTWHQNLKPLTDEIVKLWKEYLPKQTYPNRIGVHPNTAFALSFAIDWARTVGEKDFENQLIEKAKYFYLKDEKTPAYL
;
A
#
# COMPACT_ATOMS: atom_id res chain seq x y z
N ASP A 1 -15.55 -6.45 -20.50
CA ASP A 1 -16.28 -6.15 -19.25
C ASP A 1 -16.49 -7.40 -18.36
N GLU A 2 -16.69 -8.59 -18.95
CA GLU A 2 -16.84 -9.84 -18.18
C GLU A 2 -15.57 -10.21 -17.41
N ILE A 3 -14.39 -10.13 -18.03
CA ILE A 3 -13.11 -10.38 -17.35
C ILE A 3 -12.89 -9.38 -16.19
N ALA A 4 -13.22 -8.12 -16.39
CA ALA A 4 -13.11 -7.11 -15.33
C ALA A 4 -14.02 -7.43 -14.14
N PHE A 5 -15.24 -7.87 -14.40
CA PHE A 5 -16.17 -8.33 -13.37
C PHE A 5 -15.60 -9.52 -12.61
N GLN A 6 -15.14 -10.57 -13.30
CA GLN A 6 -14.53 -11.74 -12.67
C GLN A 6 -13.29 -11.38 -11.82
N LEU A 7 -12.44 -10.47 -12.29
CA LEU A 7 -11.29 -9.97 -11.53
C LEU A 7 -11.70 -9.22 -10.27
N SER A 8 -12.83 -8.54 -10.27
CA SER A 8 -13.32 -7.78 -9.11
C SER A 8 -13.94 -8.67 -8.03
N GLU A 9 -14.44 -9.86 -8.35
CA GLU A 9 -15.16 -10.72 -7.39
C GLU A 9 -14.31 -11.09 -6.19
N LYS A 10 -13.04 -11.44 -6.42
CA LYS A 10 -12.14 -11.84 -5.33
C LYS A 10 -11.86 -10.71 -4.33
N PRO A 11 -11.43 -9.50 -4.74
CA PRO A 11 -11.24 -8.39 -3.81
C PRO A 11 -12.56 -7.91 -3.17
N VAL A 12 -13.67 -7.86 -3.90
CA VAL A 12 -14.98 -7.53 -3.34
C VAL A 12 -15.33 -8.46 -2.19
N HIS A 13 -15.08 -9.76 -2.34
CA HIS A 13 -15.37 -10.74 -1.29
C HIS A 13 -14.40 -10.61 -0.10
N CYS A 14 -13.10 -10.47 -0.33
CA CYS A 14 -12.10 -10.62 0.74
C CYS A 14 -11.81 -9.34 1.53
N ILE A 15 -12.01 -8.14 0.97
CA ILE A 15 -11.66 -6.86 1.63
C ILE A 15 -12.32 -6.72 3.01
N ASN A 16 -13.56 -7.14 3.16
CA ASN A 16 -14.29 -7.07 4.41
C ASN A 16 -14.31 -8.41 5.19
N GLN A 17 -13.51 -9.39 4.79
CA GLN A 17 -13.39 -10.66 5.48
C GLN A 17 -12.23 -10.61 6.46
N GLU A 18 -12.53 -10.53 7.76
CA GLU A 18 -11.53 -10.40 8.81
C GLU A 18 -10.69 -11.67 9.02
N TYR A 19 -11.27 -12.84 8.85
CA TYR A 19 -10.60 -14.13 9.09
C TYR A 19 -10.71 -15.06 7.87
N PRO A 20 -9.66 -15.90 7.59
CA PRO A 20 -8.38 -15.98 8.31
C PRO A 20 -7.52 -14.72 8.12
N ASN A 21 -6.68 -14.38 9.12
CA ASN A 21 -5.85 -13.18 9.08
C ASN A 21 -4.43 -13.44 9.62
N LYS A 22 -3.43 -12.90 8.92
CA LYS A 22 -2.05 -12.82 9.36
C LYS A 22 -1.74 -11.37 9.69
N THR A 23 -1.90 -10.98 10.94
CA THR A 23 -1.76 -9.59 11.38
C THR A 23 -0.33 -9.05 11.26
N ALA A 24 0.69 -9.92 11.28
CA ALA A 24 2.11 -9.52 11.35
C ALA A 24 2.42 -8.48 12.45
N HIS A 25 1.48 -8.27 13.37
CA HIS A 25 1.61 -7.38 14.52
C HIS A 25 2.58 -7.97 15.55
N VAL A 26 3.54 -7.17 16.00
CA VAL A 26 4.50 -7.59 17.04
C VAL A 26 3.98 -7.18 18.40
N ILE A 27 3.85 -8.15 19.27
CA ILE A 27 3.39 -7.98 20.65
C ILE A 27 4.62 -7.76 21.53
N ASN A 28 4.78 -6.55 22.09
CA ASN A 28 5.88 -6.22 23.00
C ASN A 28 5.50 -6.36 24.48
N ASN A 29 4.20 -6.27 24.78
CA ASN A 29 3.66 -6.34 26.11
C ASN A 29 2.20 -6.78 26.10
N GLU A 30 1.62 -7.03 27.28
CA GLU A 30 0.27 -7.55 27.42
C GLU A 30 -0.85 -6.62 26.88
N ILE A 31 -0.57 -5.33 26.73
CA ILE A 31 -1.54 -4.35 26.23
C ILE A 31 -1.72 -4.52 24.72
N ASP A 32 -0.69 -4.97 24.01
CA ASP A 32 -0.70 -5.15 22.55
C ASP A 32 -1.58 -6.34 22.10
N VAL A 33 -2.04 -7.19 23.01
CA VAL A 33 -2.75 -8.45 22.72
C VAL A 33 -4.25 -8.27 22.47
N LYS A 34 -4.84 -7.13 22.78
CA LYS A 34 -6.29 -6.99 22.98
C LYS A 34 -7.09 -6.60 21.73
N LEU A 35 -6.46 -6.29 20.63
CA LEU A 35 -7.15 -5.79 19.43
C LEU A 35 -7.25 -6.86 18.34
N THR A 36 -8.42 -6.92 17.71
CA THR A 36 -8.66 -7.74 16.52
C THR A 36 -7.95 -7.14 15.30
N PRO A 37 -7.75 -7.89 14.20
CA PRO A 37 -7.22 -7.35 12.95
C PRO A 37 -7.94 -6.08 12.48
N LYS A 38 -9.27 -6.07 12.57
CA LYS A 38 -10.10 -4.93 12.16
C LYS A 38 -9.97 -3.71 13.07
N GLU A 39 -9.71 -3.92 14.36
CA GLU A 39 -9.47 -2.80 15.29
C GLU A 39 -8.07 -2.22 15.10
N LEU A 40 -7.07 -3.05 14.73
CA LEU A 40 -5.72 -2.60 14.42
C LEU A 40 -5.65 -1.86 13.08
N HIS A 41 -6.32 -2.39 12.06
CA HIS A 41 -6.26 -1.95 10.68
C HIS A 41 -7.66 -1.79 10.07
N PRO A 42 -8.44 -0.77 10.49
CA PRO A 42 -9.86 -0.68 10.14
C PRO A 42 -10.15 -0.46 8.65
N SER A 43 -9.15 -0.03 7.88
CA SER A 43 -9.24 0.08 6.43
C SER A 43 -8.72 -1.17 5.71
N PHE A 44 -7.66 -1.80 6.22
CA PHE A 44 -6.92 -2.84 5.50
C PHE A 44 -6.81 -4.17 6.25
N TYR A 45 -7.85 -4.57 6.97
CA TYR A 45 -7.88 -5.80 7.77
C TYR A 45 -8.20 -7.08 6.99
N GLY A 46 -8.77 -6.98 5.79
CA GLY A 46 -9.26 -8.12 5.03
C GLY A 46 -8.20 -8.81 4.17
N CYS A 47 -8.65 -9.74 3.32
CA CYS A 47 -7.82 -10.43 2.32
C CYS A 47 -6.60 -11.15 2.90
N PHE A 48 -6.67 -11.65 4.13
CA PHE A 48 -5.62 -12.40 4.83
C PHE A 48 -4.54 -11.55 5.52
N ASP A 49 -3.98 -10.53 4.87
CA ASP A 49 -2.99 -9.61 5.45
C ASP A 49 -3.13 -8.18 4.90
N TRP A 50 -2.43 -7.24 5.55
CA TRP A 50 -2.53 -5.81 5.25
C TRP A 50 -2.21 -5.49 3.79
N HIS A 51 -1.07 -5.97 3.27
CA HIS A 51 -0.70 -5.67 1.88
C HIS A 51 -1.66 -6.33 0.87
N SER A 52 -2.17 -7.52 1.13
CA SER A 52 -3.16 -8.16 0.25
C SER A 52 -4.48 -7.38 0.22
N SER A 53 -4.88 -6.79 1.37
CA SER A 53 -6.00 -5.86 1.42
C SER A 53 -5.74 -4.62 0.57
N VAL A 54 -4.56 -4.00 0.70
CA VAL A 54 -4.16 -2.84 -0.13
C VAL A 54 -4.17 -3.18 -1.62
N HIS A 55 -3.67 -4.38 -2.02
CA HIS A 55 -3.76 -4.86 -3.41
C HIS A 55 -5.21 -4.95 -3.90
N GLY A 56 -6.10 -5.50 -3.05
CA GLY A 56 -7.52 -5.60 -3.37
C GLY A 56 -8.13 -4.23 -3.62
N HIS A 57 -7.85 -3.25 -2.76
CA HIS A 57 -8.31 -1.87 -2.93
C HIS A 57 -7.75 -1.23 -4.20
N TRP A 58 -6.44 -1.37 -4.45
CA TRP A 58 -5.83 -0.90 -5.69
C TRP A 58 -6.51 -1.50 -6.92
N MET A 59 -6.74 -2.82 -6.94
CA MET A 59 -7.41 -3.50 -8.05
C MET A 59 -8.81 -2.93 -8.29
N LEU A 60 -9.60 -2.74 -7.22
CA LEU A 60 -10.94 -2.17 -7.35
C LEU A 60 -10.92 -0.73 -7.88
N VAL A 61 -10.02 0.12 -7.39
CA VAL A 61 -9.83 1.49 -7.92
C VAL A 61 -9.45 1.44 -9.40
N LYS A 62 -8.48 0.59 -9.76
CA LYS A 62 -8.03 0.41 -11.15
C LYS A 62 -9.15 -0.04 -12.07
N LEU A 63 -9.94 -1.02 -11.64
CA LEU A 63 -11.07 -1.50 -12.40
C LEU A 63 -12.16 -0.44 -12.59
N LEU A 64 -12.47 0.35 -11.56
CA LEU A 64 -13.43 1.47 -11.69
C LEU A 64 -12.95 2.53 -12.68
N LYS A 65 -11.66 2.86 -12.64
CA LYS A 65 -11.04 3.84 -13.52
C LYS A 65 -11.05 3.39 -14.98
N ASP A 66 -10.62 2.16 -15.24
CA ASP A 66 -10.46 1.64 -16.60
C ASP A 66 -11.75 1.06 -17.20
N LYS A 67 -12.72 0.67 -16.36
CA LYS A 67 -13.98 0.02 -16.74
C LYS A 67 -15.18 0.69 -16.06
N PRO A 68 -15.52 1.92 -16.45
CA PRO A 68 -16.55 2.73 -15.76
C PRO A 68 -17.96 2.12 -15.79
N PHE A 69 -18.18 1.10 -16.63
CA PHE A 69 -19.46 0.37 -16.77
C PHE A 69 -19.40 -1.07 -16.25
N ILE A 70 -18.44 -1.37 -15.34
CA ILE A 70 -18.37 -2.70 -14.71
C ILE A 70 -19.67 -3.02 -13.95
N LYS A 71 -20.14 -4.27 -14.05
CA LYS A 71 -21.47 -4.69 -13.56
C LYS A 71 -21.74 -4.39 -12.08
N ASN A 72 -20.73 -4.58 -11.25
CA ASN A 72 -20.81 -4.41 -9.79
C ASN A 72 -20.21 -3.08 -9.30
N LYS A 73 -20.23 -2.05 -10.15
CA LYS A 73 -19.69 -0.71 -9.88
C LYS A 73 -20.14 -0.14 -8.52
N GLU A 74 -21.44 -0.17 -8.26
CA GLU A 74 -22.03 0.42 -7.05
C GLU A 74 -21.60 -0.32 -5.77
N GLU A 75 -21.37 -1.62 -5.87
CA GLU A 75 -20.85 -2.43 -4.78
C GLU A 75 -19.40 -2.07 -4.50
N ILE A 76 -18.57 -1.97 -5.54
CA ILE A 76 -17.16 -1.56 -5.42
C ILE A 76 -17.06 -0.17 -4.78
N ILE A 77 -17.85 0.79 -5.24
CA ILE A 77 -17.88 2.14 -4.67
C ILE A 77 -18.21 2.10 -3.18
N ARG A 78 -19.24 1.37 -2.76
CA ARG A 78 -19.61 1.25 -1.33
C ARG A 78 -18.49 0.64 -0.47
N ILE A 79 -17.76 -0.34 -1.00
CA ILE A 79 -16.63 -0.96 -0.32
C ILE A 79 -15.53 0.07 -0.12
N LEU A 80 -15.12 0.76 -1.18
CA LEU A 80 -14.05 1.76 -1.12
C LEU A 80 -14.42 2.96 -0.23
N GLU A 81 -15.65 3.45 -0.30
CA GLU A 81 -16.16 4.48 0.61
C GLU A 81 -16.12 4.04 2.08
N GLY A 82 -16.47 2.78 2.33
CA GLY A 82 -16.40 2.20 3.66
C GLY A 82 -14.97 2.06 4.19
N SER A 83 -13.99 1.85 3.34
CA SER A 83 -12.57 1.71 3.71
C SER A 83 -11.86 3.06 3.83
N PHE A 84 -12.09 3.99 2.91
CA PHE A 84 -11.39 5.28 2.86
C PHE A 84 -12.03 6.38 3.73
N GLN A 85 -12.66 6.01 4.84
CA GLN A 85 -13.16 6.95 5.82
C GLN A 85 -12.00 7.59 6.59
N VAL A 86 -12.06 8.90 6.79
CA VAL A 86 -11.00 9.70 7.43
C VAL A 86 -10.55 9.12 8.77
N GLU A 87 -11.48 8.72 9.65
CA GLU A 87 -11.14 8.19 10.96
C GLU A 87 -10.46 6.83 10.89
N LYS A 88 -10.83 5.98 9.94
CA LYS A 88 -10.15 4.70 9.72
C LYS A 88 -8.73 4.90 9.22
N ILE A 89 -8.52 5.80 8.25
CA ILE A 89 -7.20 6.11 7.72
C ILE A 89 -6.30 6.75 8.79
N LYS A 90 -6.85 7.60 9.65
CA LYS A 90 -6.10 8.13 10.82
C LYS A 90 -5.64 7.02 11.74
N THR A 91 -6.50 6.05 12.06
CA THR A 91 -6.15 4.89 12.88
C THR A 91 -5.01 4.07 12.24
N GLU A 92 -5.07 3.84 10.92
CA GLU A 92 -3.98 3.19 10.17
C GLU A 92 -2.65 3.97 10.29
N ALA A 93 -2.69 5.29 10.16
CA ALA A 93 -1.49 6.13 10.27
C ALA A 93 -0.94 6.15 11.72
N GLU A 94 -1.81 6.25 12.70
CA GLU A 94 -1.45 6.25 14.12
C GLU A 94 -0.81 4.93 14.58
N TYR A 95 -1.15 3.81 13.96
CA TYR A 95 -0.58 2.49 14.25
C TYR A 95 0.95 2.52 14.26
N PHE A 96 1.57 3.18 13.30
CA PHE A 96 3.03 3.25 13.16
C PHE A 96 3.73 4.02 14.28
N ASN A 97 3.02 4.88 14.97
CA ASN A 97 3.54 5.67 16.09
C ASN A 97 3.10 5.13 17.46
N LYS A 98 2.00 4.37 17.49
CA LYS A 98 1.44 3.82 18.72
C LYS A 98 2.23 2.62 19.24
N TYR A 99 2.73 1.76 18.35
CA TYR A 99 3.42 0.54 18.72
C TYR A 99 4.93 0.66 18.47
N GLN A 100 5.75 0.25 19.45
CA GLN A 100 7.20 0.47 19.44
C GLN A 100 7.91 -0.09 18.21
N VAL A 101 7.49 -1.25 17.69
CA VAL A 101 8.13 -1.92 16.55
C VAL A 101 7.36 -1.76 15.24
N ALA A 102 6.25 -1.00 15.23
CA ALA A 102 5.41 -0.84 14.04
C ALA A 102 6.11 -0.12 12.87
N LYS A 103 7.19 0.63 13.13
CA LYS A 103 7.98 1.29 12.07
C LYS A 103 8.56 0.33 11.01
N GLY A 104 8.62 -0.96 11.29
CA GLY A 104 9.03 -1.99 10.34
C GLY A 104 7.87 -2.78 9.72
N PHE A 105 6.63 -2.52 10.16
CA PHE A 105 5.45 -3.20 9.67
C PHE A 105 5.28 -2.97 8.16
N GLU A 106 5.09 -4.06 7.41
CA GLU A 106 4.90 -4.05 5.94
C GLU A 106 6.03 -3.44 5.10
N ARG A 107 7.21 -3.17 5.69
CA ARG A 107 8.37 -2.60 5.01
C ARG A 107 9.03 -3.59 4.06
N THR A 108 9.25 -3.25 2.81
CA THR A 108 8.88 -2.05 2.05
C THR A 108 7.75 -2.35 1.06
N TYR A 109 7.34 -3.60 0.98
CA TYR A 109 6.39 -4.12 0.00
C TYR A 109 4.99 -3.51 0.19
N GLY A 110 4.43 -3.62 1.40
CA GLY A 110 3.12 -3.04 1.70
C GLY A 110 3.12 -1.52 1.56
N TRP A 111 4.20 -0.85 1.98
CA TRP A 111 4.36 0.60 1.79
C TRP A 111 4.31 0.99 0.31
N ALA A 112 5.02 0.24 -0.54
CA ALA A 112 5.04 0.47 -1.99
C ALA A 112 3.65 0.31 -2.60
N TRP A 113 2.90 -0.71 -2.19
CA TRP A 113 1.54 -0.93 -2.66
C TRP A 113 0.55 0.14 -2.20
N LEU A 114 0.70 0.65 -0.97
CA LEU A 114 -0.12 1.79 -0.52
C LEU A 114 0.13 3.03 -1.38
N LEU A 115 1.40 3.33 -1.68
CA LEU A 115 1.75 4.43 -2.57
C LEU A 115 1.20 4.20 -3.99
N GLN A 116 1.23 2.97 -4.49
CA GLN A 116 0.64 2.64 -5.79
C GLN A 116 -0.88 2.81 -5.82
N LEU A 117 -1.57 2.44 -4.74
CA LEU A 117 -3.01 2.71 -4.57
C LEU A 117 -3.30 4.22 -4.63
N ASP A 118 -2.53 5.00 -3.89
CA ASP A 118 -2.70 6.45 -3.84
C ASP A 118 -2.35 7.13 -5.17
N ALA A 119 -1.31 6.66 -5.89
CA ALA A 119 -1.00 7.14 -7.25
C ALA A 119 -2.15 6.91 -8.23
N GLU A 120 -2.83 5.76 -8.13
CA GLU A 120 -3.99 5.46 -8.98
C GLU A 120 -5.15 6.41 -8.70
N LEU A 121 -5.40 6.74 -7.44
CA LEU A 121 -6.41 7.72 -7.02
C LEU A 121 -6.03 9.14 -7.47
N ALA A 122 -4.78 9.56 -7.24
CA ALA A 122 -4.28 10.89 -7.58
C ALA A 122 -4.34 11.19 -9.09
N SER A 123 -4.09 10.16 -9.91
CA SER A 123 -4.11 10.26 -11.38
C SER A 123 -5.49 10.04 -12.01
N TRP A 124 -6.52 9.86 -11.20
CA TRP A 124 -7.88 9.66 -11.71
C TRP A 124 -8.71 10.95 -11.64
N GLU A 125 -9.05 11.53 -12.80
CA GLU A 125 -9.88 12.72 -12.92
C GLU A 125 -11.36 12.43 -12.60
N ASN A 126 -11.62 12.12 -11.32
CA ASN A 126 -12.92 11.80 -10.76
C ASN A 126 -13.09 12.47 -9.40
N PRO A 127 -14.21 13.16 -9.11
CA PRO A 127 -14.41 13.85 -7.83
C PRO A 127 -14.31 12.93 -6.60
N GLN A 128 -14.83 11.70 -6.71
CA GLN A 128 -14.79 10.72 -5.64
C GLN A 128 -13.36 10.21 -5.39
N ALA A 129 -12.62 9.94 -6.46
CA ALA A 129 -11.21 9.55 -6.36
C ALA A 129 -10.36 10.65 -5.70
N LYS A 130 -10.61 11.92 -6.04
CA LYS A 130 -9.95 13.08 -5.40
C LYS A 130 -10.25 13.13 -3.90
N THR A 131 -11.48 12.84 -3.49
CA THR A 131 -11.85 12.75 -2.07
C THR A 131 -11.12 11.60 -1.38
N TRP A 132 -11.11 10.41 -1.98
CA TRP A 132 -10.40 9.24 -1.43
C TRP A 132 -8.89 9.46 -1.32
N HIS A 133 -8.27 10.08 -2.33
CA HIS A 133 -6.87 10.50 -2.28
C HIS A 133 -6.59 11.44 -1.11
N GLN A 134 -7.43 12.47 -0.91
CA GLN A 134 -7.31 13.39 0.21
C GLN A 134 -7.47 12.67 1.57
N ASN A 135 -8.42 11.75 1.67
CA ASN A 135 -8.64 10.96 2.87
C ASN A 135 -7.45 10.04 3.19
N LEU A 136 -6.80 9.49 2.16
CA LEU A 136 -5.64 8.59 2.31
C LEU A 136 -4.37 9.31 2.76
N LYS A 137 -4.31 10.63 2.57
CA LYS A 137 -3.12 11.44 2.80
C LYS A 137 -2.43 11.27 4.17
N PRO A 138 -3.13 11.21 5.32
CA PRO A 138 -2.47 11.01 6.61
C PRO A 138 -1.62 9.73 6.66
N LEU A 139 -2.09 8.66 6.02
CA LEU A 139 -1.38 7.39 5.97
C LEU A 139 -0.23 7.42 4.95
N THR A 140 -0.45 8.01 3.77
CA THR A 140 0.64 8.16 2.77
C THR A 140 1.76 9.05 3.29
N ASP A 141 1.46 10.13 4.00
CA ASP A 141 2.46 11.01 4.62
C ASP A 141 3.31 10.25 5.67
N GLU A 142 2.68 9.42 6.51
CA GLU A 142 3.41 8.58 7.47
C GLU A 142 4.30 7.54 6.77
N ILE A 143 3.81 6.87 5.72
CA ILE A 143 4.60 5.92 4.93
C ILE A 143 5.80 6.61 4.25
N VAL A 144 5.62 7.80 3.68
CA VAL A 144 6.73 8.58 3.09
C VAL A 144 7.77 8.95 4.14
N LYS A 145 7.34 9.36 5.33
CA LYS A 145 8.24 9.63 6.47
C LYS A 145 9.03 8.38 6.85
N LEU A 146 8.39 7.22 6.96
CA LEU A 146 9.04 5.95 7.24
C LEU A 146 10.05 5.55 6.15
N TRP A 147 9.74 5.78 4.89
CA TRP A 147 10.66 5.61 3.77
C TRP A 147 11.90 6.49 3.93
N LYS A 148 11.73 7.81 4.19
CA LYS A 148 12.82 8.77 4.40
C LYS A 148 13.70 8.39 5.59
N GLU A 149 13.11 7.84 6.67
CA GLU A 149 13.85 7.32 7.83
C GLU A 149 14.62 6.02 7.53
N TYR A 150 14.10 5.20 6.62
CA TYR A 150 14.66 3.87 6.30
C TYR A 150 15.74 3.91 5.22
N LEU A 151 15.56 4.68 4.15
CA LEU A 151 16.48 4.72 3.00
C LEU A 151 17.96 4.91 3.38
N PRO A 152 18.33 5.83 4.30
CA PRO A 152 19.72 5.99 4.70
C PRO A 152 20.30 4.76 5.41
N LYS A 153 19.47 3.99 6.09
CA LYS A 153 19.88 2.80 6.88
C LYS A 153 20.05 1.55 6.02
N GLN A 154 19.43 1.52 4.83
CA GLN A 154 19.54 0.39 3.93
C GLN A 154 20.87 0.44 3.17
N THR A 155 21.79 -0.45 3.53
CA THR A 155 23.17 -0.48 2.99
C THR A 155 23.29 -1.32 1.71
N TYR A 156 22.42 -2.30 1.51
CA TYR A 156 22.35 -3.14 0.31
C TYR A 156 20.90 -3.47 -0.07
N PRO A 157 20.61 -3.75 -1.35
CA PRO A 157 19.29 -4.12 -1.79
C PRO A 157 18.99 -5.60 -1.56
N ASN A 158 17.72 -5.91 -1.32
CA ASN A 158 17.23 -7.27 -1.40
C ASN A 158 16.85 -7.58 -2.86
N ARG A 159 17.50 -8.59 -3.47
CA ARG A 159 17.31 -8.97 -4.88
C ARG A 159 16.47 -10.23 -5.09
N ILE A 160 15.91 -10.81 -4.02
CA ILE A 160 15.05 -12.01 -4.16
C ILE A 160 13.78 -11.70 -4.93
N GLY A 161 13.25 -12.69 -5.66
CA GLY A 161 12.05 -12.55 -6.49
C GLY A 161 10.73 -12.61 -5.73
N VAL A 162 10.70 -12.18 -4.44
CA VAL A 162 9.51 -12.19 -3.59
C VAL A 162 9.32 -10.84 -2.89
N HIS A 163 8.28 -10.71 -2.05
CA HIS A 163 7.82 -9.48 -1.39
C HIS A 163 8.90 -8.46 -0.97
N PRO A 164 10.00 -8.82 -0.28
CA PRO A 164 10.97 -7.82 0.15
C PRO A 164 11.94 -7.34 -0.95
N ASN A 165 11.65 -7.57 -2.24
CA ASN A 165 12.46 -7.10 -3.35
C ASN A 165 12.55 -5.56 -3.36
N THR A 166 13.78 -5.04 -3.29
CA THR A 166 14.00 -3.59 -3.18
C THR A 166 13.71 -2.85 -4.48
N ALA A 167 14.04 -3.43 -5.64
CA ALA A 167 13.79 -2.79 -6.94
C ALA A 167 12.28 -2.60 -7.18
N PHE A 168 11.48 -3.62 -6.86
CA PHE A 168 10.02 -3.55 -6.92
C PHE A 168 9.49 -2.39 -6.08
N ALA A 169 9.88 -2.33 -4.81
CA ALA A 169 9.40 -1.31 -3.90
C ALA A 169 9.84 0.10 -4.31
N LEU A 170 11.09 0.27 -4.76
CA LEU A 170 11.60 1.55 -5.27
C LEU A 170 10.84 2.01 -6.50
N SER A 171 10.52 1.11 -7.45
CA SER A 171 9.81 1.50 -8.69
C SER A 171 8.44 2.10 -8.37
N PHE A 172 7.64 1.46 -7.52
CA PHE A 172 6.33 1.97 -7.12
C PHE A 172 6.41 3.29 -6.36
N ALA A 173 7.38 3.42 -5.44
CA ALA A 173 7.57 4.66 -4.70
C ALA A 173 8.01 5.82 -5.61
N ILE A 174 8.85 5.57 -6.62
CA ILE A 174 9.27 6.57 -7.61
C ILE A 174 8.07 6.99 -8.47
N ASP A 175 7.26 6.05 -8.93
CA ASP A 175 6.08 6.34 -9.76
C ASP A 175 5.06 7.17 -8.99
N TRP A 176 4.83 6.85 -7.72
CA TRP A 176 3.99 7.67 -6.86
C TRP A 176 4.53 9.08 -6.69
N ALA A 177 5.82 9.22 -6.32
CA ALA A 177 6.43 10.52 -6.08
C ALA A 177 6.35 11.43 -7.32
N ARG A 178 6.50 10.88 -8.52
CA ARG A 178 6.28 11.57 -9.79
C ARG A 178 4.84 12.00 -9.99
N THR A 179 3.91 11.09 -9.72
CA THR A 179 2.48 11.32 -9.93
C THR A 179 1.95 12.46 -9.06
N VAL A 180 2.38 12.52 -7.79
CA VAL A 180 1.91 13.54 -6.84
C VAL A 180 2.84 14.79 -6.76
N GLY A 181 3.99 14.77 -7.44
CA GLY A 181 4.92 15.90 -7.48
C GLY A 181 5.86 16.02 -6.29
N GLU A 182 6.10 14.95 -5.53
CA GLU A 182 7.01 14.89 -4.37
C GLU A 182 8.48 14.79 -4.81
N LYS A 183 9.02 15.88 -5.39
CA LYS A 183 10.34 15.94 -6.04
C LYS A 183 11.51 15.57 -5.13
N ASP A 184 11.52 16.02 -3.88
CA ASP A 184 12.60 15.72 -2.94
C ASP A 184 12.64 14.22 -2.61
N PHE A 185 11.48 13.60 -2.44
CA PHE A 185 11.39 12.16 -2.19
C PHE A 185 11.74 11.36 -3.46
N GLU A 186 11.27 11.78 -4.63
CA GLU A 186 11.66 11.19 -5.92
C GLU A 186 13.19 11.15 -6.08
N ASN A 187 13.87 12.28 -5.83
CA ASN A 187 15.31 12.36 -5.93
C ASN A 187 16.03 11.39 -4.97
N GLN A 188 15.59 11.31 -3.72
CA GLN A 188 16.16 10.38 -2.74
C GLN A 188 16.03 8.91 -3.18
N LEU A 189 14.85 8.53 -3.72
CA LEU A 189 14.60 7.19 -4.23
C LEU A 189 15.46 6.88 -5.46
N ILE A 190 15.56 7.82 -6.41
CA ILE A 190 16.37 7.67 -7.62
C ILE A 190 17.86 7.51 -7.26
N GLU A 191 18.41 8.34 -6.38
CA GLU A 191 19.81 8.23 -5.96
C GLU A 191 20.07 6.89 -5.26
N LYS A 192 19.12 6.40 -4.45
CA LYS A 192 19.24 5.08 -3.83
C LYS A 192 19.16 3.94 -4.87
N ALA A 193 18.29 4.04 -5.85
CA ALA A 193 18.20 3.08 -6.95
C ALA A 193 19.49 3.04 -7.77
N LYS A 194 20.05 4.20 -8.13
CA LYS A 194 21.36 4.28 -8.81
C LYS A 194 22.47 3.65 -7.97
N TYR A 195 22.54 3.97 -6.68
CA TYR A 195 23.55 3.42 -5.77
C TYR A 195 23.50 1.89 -5.71
N PHE A 196 22.29 1.31 -5.70
CA PHE A 196 22.11 -0.13 -5.60
C PHE A 196 22.33 -0.89 -6.91
N TYR A 197 21.96 -0.30 -8.06
CA TYR A 197 21.79 -1.07 -9.29
C TYR A 197 22.67 -0.65 -10.47
N LEU A 198 23.22 0.58 -10.50
CA LEU A 198 24.07 0.97 -11.65
C LEU A 198 25.38 0.19 -11.78
N LYS A 199 25.80 -0.50 -10.72
CA LYS A 199 26.99 -1.35 -10.72
C LYS A 199 26.69 -2.83 -10.99
N ASP A 200 25.42 -3.19 -11.16
CA ASP A 200 25.00 -4.57 -11.45
C ASP A 200 25.22 -4.88 -12.95
N GLU A 201 26.48 -5.01 -13.33
CA GLU A 201 26.87 -5.34 -14.69
C GLU A 201 27.18 -6.85 -14.81
N LYS A 202 26.77 -7.45 -15.95
CA LYS A 202 27.07 -8.85 -16.30
C LYS A 202 26.60 -9.89 -15.27
N THR A 203 25.57 -9.57 -14.48
CA THR A 203 24.98 -10.53 -13.54
C THR A 203 24.25 -11.61 -14.33
N PRO A 204 24.57 -12.92 -14.12
CA PRO A 204 23.86 -14.00 -14.77
C PRO A 204 22.38 -13.99 -14.41
N ALA A 205 21.50 -14.17 -15.39
CA ALA A 205 20.04 -14.12 -15.18
C ALA A 205 19.48 -15.27 -14.32
N TYR A 206 20.31 -16.28 -14.02
CA TYR A 206 19.94 -17.46 -13.23
C TYR A 206 20.42 -17.43 -11.77
N LEU A 207 20.96 -16.30 -11.32
CA LEU A 207 21.40 -16.11 -9.94
C LEU A 207 20.37 -15.38 -9.09
#